data_bb8045de521aaa83087f16e0024d284c
#
_entry.id   bb8045de521aaa83087f16e0024d284c
#
_cell.length_a   1.000
_cell.length_b   1.000
_cell.length_c   1.000
_cell.angle_alpha   90.00
_cell.angle_beta   90.00
_cell.angle_gamma   90.00
#
_symmetry.space_group_name_H-M   'P 1'
#
loop_
_entity.id
_entity.type
_entity.pdbx_description
1 polymer ?
#
loop_
_entity_poly.entity_id
_entity_poly.type
_entity_poly.pdbx_seq_one_letter_code
_entity_poly.pdbx_strand_id
1 'polypeptide(L)'
;MDALTALWLPVLVSAAAVWFWHFLSWAALSLHGKDWDGLPDEDRFTNALRELNIPPGNYVFPHDDARARSSDPEFKARFKAKWQAGPIGLINVWPAKMSMGGKMIGSFLVNLLVSALIAYLASITLKPGDGFLRVTQVVVTAGILSYSFAQLHTGIWFNAKPRAMIMAVIDGVVSGVLIGVIFAAMWPGG
;
A
#
# COMPACT_ATOMS: atom_id res chain seq x y z
N MET A 1 12.38 -20.03 26.27
CA MET A 1 11.75 -19.76 24.96
C MET A 1 12.44 -18.54 24.38
N ASP A 2 12.85 -18.60 23.15
CA ASP A 2 13.45 -17.42 22.51
C ASP A 2 12.44 -16.27 22.47
N ALA A 3 12.91 -15.03 22.67
CA ALA A 3 12.04 -13.86 22.74
C ALA A 3 11.08 -13.76 21.54
N LEU A 4 11.54 -14.19 20.36
CA LEU A 4 10.73 -14.21 19.15
C LEU A 4 9.57 -15.21 19.20
N THR A 5 9.79 -16.40 19.78
CA THR A 5 8.72 -17.42 19.90
C THR A 5 7.63 -17.03 20.89
N ALA A 6 7.92 -16.14 21.84
CA ALA A 6 6.92 -15.60 22.76
C ALA A 6 6.02 -14.55 22.09
N LEU A 7 6.41 -13.99 20.92
CA LEU A 7 5.69 -12.92 20.26
C LEU A 7 4.69 -13.37 19.18
N TRP A 8 4.44 -14.68 19.04
CA TRP A 8 3.50 -15.20 18.03
C TRP A 8 2.08 -14.63 18.18
N LEU A 9 1.62 -14.48 19.42
CA LEU A 9 0.27 -14.00 19.69
C LEU A 9 0.13 -12.49 19.41
N PRO A 10 1.02 -11.59 19.89
CA PRO A 10 1.04 -10.19 19.44
C PRO A 10 1.10 -10.03 17.92
N VAL A 11 1.89 -10.85 17.22
CA VAL A 11 1.97 -10.84 15.74
C VAL A 11 0.62 -11.13 15.10
N LEU A 12 -0.06 -12.20 15.52
CA LEU A 12 -1.35 -12.59 14.96
C LEU A 12 -2.45 -11.56 15.26
N VAL A 13 -2.53 -11.10 16.51
CA VAL A 13 -3.52 -10.11 16.94
C VAL A 13 -3.31 -8.77 16.22
N SER A 14 -2.05 -8.33 16.09
CA SER A 14 -1.72 -7.10 15.35
C SER A 14 -2.08 -7.21 13.88
N ALA A 15 -1.74 -8.32 13.22
CA ALA A 15 -2.10 -8.53 11.82
C ALA A 15 -3.61 -8.48 11.60
N ALA A 16 -4.38 -9.10 12.48
CA ALA A 16 -5.85 -9.08 12.45
C ALA A 16 -6.41 -7.68 12.70
N ALA A 17 -5.87 -6.95 13.69
CA ALA A 17 -6.32 -5.60 14.03
C ALA A 17 -6.05 -4.60 12.89
N VAL A 18 -4.86 -4.62 12.28
CA VAL A 18 -4.52 -3.76 11.14
C VAL A 18 -5.34 -4.13 9.91
N TRP A 19 -5.53 -5.42 9.64
CA TRP A 19 -6.39 -5.87 8.54
C TRP A 19 -7.83 -5.39 8.70
N PHE A 20 -8.37 -5.48 9.92
CA PHE A 20 -9.70 -4.99 10.24
C PHE A 20 -9.78 -3.46 10.16
N TRP A 21 -8.75 -2.74 10.61
CA TRP A 21 -8.67 -1.29 10.44
C TRP A 21 -8.74 -0.89 8.96
N HIS A 22 -7.95 -1.54 8.10
CA HIS A 22 -7.99 -1.25 6.66
C HIS A 22 -9.37 -1.54 6.06
N PHE A 23 -10.03 -2.63 6.49
CA PHE A 23 -11.41 -2.88 6.09
C PHE A 23 -12.35 -1.75 6.53
N LEU A 24 -12.26 -1.30 7.77
CA LEU A 24 -13.08 -0.19 8.26
C LEU A 24 -12.82 1.10 7.49
N SER A 25 -11.55 1.48 7.30
CA SER A 25 -11.13 2.71 6.61
C SER A 25 -11.65 2.75 5.17
N TRP A 26 -11.53 1.65 4.44
CA TRP A 26 -11.87 1.59 3.03
C TRP A 26 -13.34 1.29 2.74
N ALA A 27 -13.94 0.34 3.46
CA ALA A 27 -15.27 -0.16 3.14
C ALA A 27 -16.38 0.43 4.03
N ALA A 28 -16.16 0.53 5.35
CA ALA A 28 -17.21 0.93 6.28
C ALA A 28 -17.26 2.45 6.50
N LEU A 29 -16.11 3.09 6.71
CA LEU A 29 -16.05 4.53 7.00
C LEU A 29 -15.92 5.39 5.74
N SER A 30 -15.71 4.76 4.58
CA SER A 30 -15.57 5.41 3.28
C SER A 30 -14.54 6.56 3.27
N LEU A 31 -13.50 6.48 4.09
CA LEU A 31 -12.50 7.53 4.22
C LEU A 31 -11.77 7.78 2.90
N HIS A 32 -11.66 6.75 2.05
CA HIS A 32 -11.01 6.78 0.74
C HIS A 32 -11.96 7.08 -0.43
N GLY A 33 -13.25 7.30 -0.18
CA GLY A 33 -14.24 7.50 -1.24
C GLY A 33 -13.99 8.70 -2.16
N LYS A 34 -13.18 9.69 -1.72
CA LYS A 34 -12.79 10.87 -2.51
C LYS A 34 -11.37 10.79 -3.07
N ASP A 35 -10.68 9.66 -2.92
CA ASP A 35 -9.33 9.49 -3.44
C ASP A 35 -9.32 9.25 -4.96
N TRP A 36 -10.46 8.85 -5.50
CA TRP A 36 -10.69 8.60 -6.92
C TRP A 36 -11.80 9.51 -7.45
N ASP A 37 -11.67 9.98 -8.69
CA ASP A 37 -12.74 10.66 -9.41
C ASP A 37 -13.35 9.72 -10.44
N GLY A 38 -14.64 9.89 -10.70
CA GLY A 38 -15.29 9.26 -11.85
C GLY A 38 -14.84 9.91 -13.17
N LEU A 39 -14.87 9.13 -14.24
CA LEU A 39 -14.63 9.67 -15.57
C LEU A 39 -15.84 10.51 -16.03
N PRO A 40 -15.60 11.63 -16.73
CA PRO A 40 -16.70 12.48 -17.24
C PRO A 40 -17.65 11.73 -18.19
N ASP A 41 -17.14 10.80 -18.97
CA ASP A 41 -17.89 9.93 -19.90
C ASP A 41 -17.34 8.50 -19.79
N GLU A 42 -17.82 7.80 -18.77
CA GLU A 42 -17.35 6.46 -18.45
C GLU A 42 -17.74 5.44 -19.52
N ASP A 43 -18.93 5.58 -20.10
CA ASP A 43 -19.42 4.65 -21.13
C ASP A 43 -18.59 4.76 -22.41
N ARG A 44 -18.29 5.96 -22.85
CA ARG A 44 -17.41 6.18 -24.01
C ARG A 44 -16.02 5.62 -23.76
N PHE A 45 -15.47 5.86 -22.58
CA PHE A 45 -14.15 5.37 -22.22
C PHE A 45 -14.11 3.84 -22.19
N THR A 46 -15.07 3.19 -21.53
CA THR A 46 -15.11 1.72 -21.42
C THR A 46 -15.36 1.06 -22.77
N ASN A 47 -16.18 1.67 -23.65
CA ASN A 47 -16.37 1.21 -25.02
C ASN A 47 -15.07 1.28 -25.83
N ALA A 48 -14.34 2.38 -25.73
CA ALA A 48 -13.03 2.51 -26.40
C ALA A 48 -12.04 1.41 -25.93
N LEU A 49 -12.00 1.10 -24.63
CA LEU A 49 -11.16 0.01 -24.11
C LEU A 49 -11.57 -1.36 -24.68
N ARG A 50 -12.89 -1.61 -24.87
CA ARG A 50 -13.40 -2.86 -25.47
C ARG A 50 -13.05 -2.94 -26.95
N GLU A 51 -13.25 -1.86 -27.71
CA GLU A 51 -12.92 -1.78 -29.14
C GLU A 51 -11.42 -2.03 -29.39
N LEU A 52 -10.57 -1.48 -28.54
CA LEU A 52 -9.12 -1.67 -28.60
C LEU A 52 -8.67 -3.05 -28.10
N ASN A 53 -9.58 -3.86 -27.57
CA ASN A 53 -9.28 -5.20 -27.01
C ASN A 53 -8.12 -5.18 -26.02
N ILE A 54 -8.05 -4.17 -25.15
CA ILE A 54 -6.96 -4.04 -24.16
C ILE A 54 -7.12 -5.12 -23.09
N PRO A 55 -6.16 -6.06 -22.97
CA PRO A 55 -6.25 -7.13 -21.98
C PRO A 55 -6.01 -6.58 -20.55
N PRO A 56 -6.34 -7.36 -19.50
CA PRO A 56 -5.96 -7.01 -18.13
C PRO A 56 -4.46 -6.78 -18.00
N GLY A 57 -4.07 -5.67 -17.37
CA GLY A 57 -2.68 -5.28 -17.22
C GLY A 57 -2.50 -3.84 -16.75
N ASN A 58 -1.26 -3.46 -16.54
CA ASN A 58 -0.88 -2.10 -16.16
C ASN A 58 -0.25 -1.40 -17.38
N TYR A 59 -0.78 -0.28 -17.76
CA TYR A 59 -0.37 0.48 -18.93
C TYR A 59 0.00 1.91 -18.58
N VAL A 60 1.07 2.39 -19.21
CA VAL A 60 1.48 3.80 -19.17
C VAL A 60 1.38 4.38 -20.57
N PHE A 61 0.93 5.61 -20.69
CA PHE A 61 0.90 6.31 -21.97
C PHE A 61 1.41 7.76 -21.81
N PRO A 62 2.23 8.25 -22.77
CA PRO A 62 2.87 7.48 -23.83
C PRO A 62 3.86 6.46 -23.27
N HIS A 63 3.90 5.24 -23.86
CA HIS A 63 4.83 4.21 -23.44
C HIS A 63 6.19 4.40 -24.16
N ASP A 64 7.25 4.39 -23.36
CA ASP A 64 8.63 4.37 -23.82
C ASP A 64 9.14 2.91 -23.84
N ASP A 65 9.11 2.26 -24.99
CA ASP A 65 9.76 0.96 -25.15
C ASP A 65 11.26 1.12 -24.91
N ALA A 66 11.84 0.30 -24.01
CA ALA A 66 13.28 0.31 -23.73
C ALA A 66 14.15 0.06 -24.98
N ARG A 67 13.60 -0.62 -26.03
CA ARG A 67 14.23 -0.74 -27.33
C ARG A 67 14.31 0.60 -28.08
N ALA A 68 13.43 1.49 -27.78
CA ALA A 68 13.32 2.80 -28.40
C ALA A 68 14.10 3.89 -27.65
N ARG A 69 14.63 3.61 -26.46
CA ARG A 69 15.76 4.37 -25.89
C ARG A 69 17.05 4.20 -26.70
N SER A 70 17.00 3.33 -27.72
CA SER A 70 18.04 3.25 -28.74
C SER A 70 18.29 4.65 -29.36
N SER A 71 19.42 4.83 -29.97
CA SER A 71 19.92 6.08 -30.54
C SER A 71 19.08 6.68 -31.68
N ASP A 72 17.83 6.19 -31.92
CA ASP A 72 17.00 6.70 -33.00
C ASP A 72 16.45 8.11 -32.65
N PRO A 73 16.95 9.18 -33.31
CA PRO A 73 16.52 10.54 -33.05
C PRO A 73 15.03 10.79 -33.39
N GLU A 74 14.52 10.08 -34.39
CA GLU A 74 13.14 10.23 -34.87
C GLU A 74 12.16 9.68 -33.87
N PHE A 75 12.46 8.52 -33.27
CA PHE A 75 11.66 7.97 -32.18
C PHE A 75 11.62 8.93 -30.98
N LYS A 76 12.80 9.44 -30.57
CA LYS A 76 12.87 10.40 -29.45
C LYS A 76 12.05 11.65 -29.70
N ALA A 77 12.08 12.17 -30.93
CA ALA A 77 11.28 13.34 -31.29
C ALA A 77 9.77 13.05 -31.24
N ARG A 78 9.33 11.89 -31.77
CA ARG A 78 7.92 11.46 -31.72
C ARG A 78 7.44 11.21 -30.28
N PHE A 79 8.25 10.56 -29.44
CA PHE A 79 7.91 10.33 -28.04
C PHE A 79 7.78 11.65 -27.29
N LYS A 80 8.76 12.56 -27.46
CA LYS A 80 8.71 13.90 -26.86
C LYS A 80 7.47 14.67 -27.31
N ALA A 81 7.09 14.62 -28.58
CA ALA A 81 5.89 15.27 -29.08
C ALA A 81 4.61 14.70 -28.45
N LYS A 82 4.49 13.37 -28.34
CA LYS A 82 3.35 12.72 -27.63
C LYS A 82 3.30 13.11 -26.15
N TRP A 83 4.44 13.15 -25.50
CA TRP A 83 4.53 13.57 -24.10
C TRP A 83 4.07 15.02 -23.89
N GLN A 84 4.48 15.92 -24.78
CA GLN A 84 4.11 17.33 -24.72
C GLN A 84 2.64 17.59 -25.10
N ALA A 85 2.10 16.81 -26.03
CA ALA A 85 0.70 16.94 -26.46
C ALA A 85 -0.28 16.38 -25.41
N GLY A 86 0.14 15.38 -24.62
CA GLY A 86 -0.77 14.66 -23.70
C GLY A 86 -1.88 13.91 -24.44
N PRO A 87 -2.80 13.30 -23.70
CA PRO A 87 -2.75 13.09 -22.26
C PRO A 87 -1.65 12.11 -21.84
N ILE A 88 -1.15 12.27 -20.61
CA ILE A 88 -0.19 11.36 -19.99
C ILE A 88 -0.88 10.65 -18.84
N GLY A 89 -0.69 9.35 -18.69
CA GLY A 89 -1.35 8.66 -17.60
C GLY A 89 -1.01 7.19 -17.45
N LEU A 90 -1.70 6.60 -16.48
CA LEU A 90 -1.66 5.19 -16.16
C LEU A 90 -3.07 4.62 -16.25
N ILE A 91 -3.19 3.41 -16.79
CA ILE A 91 -4.42 2.63 -16.75
C ILE A 91 -4.09 1.27 -16.16
N ASN A 92 -4.87 0.86 -15.16
CA ASN A 92 -4.86 -0.48 -14.61
C ASN A 92 -6.18 -1.17 -15.00
N VAL A 93 -6.12 -2.07 -15.97
CA VAL A 93 -7.27 -2.86 -16.42
C VAL A 93 -7.30 -4.16 -15.64
N TRP A 94 -8.36 -4.38 -14.90
CA TRP A 94 -8.55 -5.57 -14.08
C TRP A 94 -9.27 -6.67 -14.85
N PRO A 95 -9.03 -7.95 -14.50
CA PRO A 95 -9.81 -9.03 -15.07
C PRO A 95 -11.28 -8.95 -14.65
N ALA A 96 -12.19 -9.29 -15.55
CA ALA A 96 -13.63 -9.16 -15.33
C ALA A 96 -14.17 -9.94 -14.11
N LYS A 97 -13.47 -11.02 -13.72
CA LYS A 97 -13.79 -11.82 -12.53
C LYS A 97 -12.66 -11.73 -11.51
N MET A 98 -12.70 -10.69 -10.69
CA MET A 98 -11.72 -10.52 -9.61
C MET A 98 -12.17 -11.25 -8.35
N SER A 99 -11.31 -12.11 -7.80
CA SER A 99 -11.57 -12.76 -6.51
C SER A 99 -11.35 -11.80 -5.36
N MET A 100 -12.41 -11.24 -4.80
CA MET A 100 -12.33 -10.39 -3.61
C MET A 100 -11.74 -11.16 -2.42
N GLY A 101 -12.18 -12.41 -2.19
CA GLY A 101 -11.65 -13.25 -1.11
C GLY A 101 -10.15 -13.48 -1.21
N GLY A 102 -9.63 -13.74 -2.43
CA GLY A 102 -8.18 -13.87 -2.65
C GLY A 102 -7.41 -12.58 -2.31
N LYS A 103 -7.96 -11.41 -2.63
CA LYS A 103 -7.37 -10.11 -2.28
C LYS A 103 -7.35 -9.88 -0.77
N MET A 104 -8.44 -10.23 -0.07
CA MET A 104 -8.55 -10.12 1.38
C MET A 104 -7.53 -11.04 2.10
N ILE A 105 -7.41 -12.30 1.66
CA ILE A 105 -6.41 -13.23 2.20
C ILE A 105 -4.99 -12.72 1.95
N GLY A 106 -4.70 -12.28 0.72
CA GLY A 106 -3.39 -11.73 0.38
C GLY A 106 -3.03 -10.51 1.24
N SER A 107 -3.99 -9.60 1.46
CA SER A 107 -3.81 -8.45 2.35
C SER A 107 -3.54 -8.86 3.80
N PHE A 108 -4.27 -9.85 4.33
CA PHE A 108 -4.01 -10.39 5.67
C PHE A 108 -2.60 -10.99 5.79
N LEU A 109 -2.17 -11.76 4.80
CA LEU A 109 -0.82 -12.37 4.80
C LEU A 109 0.29 -11.31 4.77
N VAL A 110 0.10 -10.21 4.05
CA VAL A 110 1.03 -9.07 4.08
C VAL A 110 1.09 -8.47 5.48
N ASN A 111 -0.05 -8.22 6.12
CA ASN A 111 -0.09 -7.69 7.48
C ASN A 111 0.56 -8.64 8.49
N LEU A 112 0.38 -9.95 8.31
CA LEU A 112 1.03 -10.96 9.14
C LEU A 112 2.56 -10.92 8.98
N LEU A 113 3.05 -10.82 7.75
CA LEU A 113 4.49 -10.70 7.46
C LEU A 113 5.08 -9.42 8.06
N VAL A 114 4.41 -8.28 7.89
CA VAL A 114 4.86 -6.99 8.46
C VAL A 114 4.91 -7.07 9.99
N SER A 115 3.86 -7.61 10.63
CA SER A 115 3.83 -7.78 12.09
C SER A 115 4.94 -8.73 12.59
N ALA A 116 5.26 -9.78 11.83
CA ALA A 116 6.37 -10.70 12.15
C ALA A 116 7.73 -10.01 12.02
N LEU A 117 7.94 -9.17 11.01
CA LEU A 117 9.18 -8.39 10.86
C LEU A 117 9.33 -7.34 11.96
N ILE A 118 8.24 -6.72 12.39
CA ILE A 118 8.23 -5.80 13.53
C ILE A 118 8.55 -6.55 14.82
N ALA A 119 8.00 -7.76 15.02
CA ALA A 119 8.34 -8.63 16.15
C ALA A 119 9.81 -8.99 16.17
N TYR A 120 10.38 -9.34 15.02
CA TYR A 120 11.81 -9.60 14.89
C TYR A 120 12.63 -8.36 15.29
N LEU A 121 12.31 -7.18 14.75
CA LEU A 121 12.99 -5.93 15.11
C LEU A 121 12.87 -5.65 16.62
N ALA A 122 11.69 -5.81 17.18
CA ALA A 122 11.47 -5.64 18.62
C ALA A 122 12.29 -6.63 19.45
N SER A 123 12.37 -7.89 19.03
CA SER A 123 13.12 -8.93 19.75
C SER A 123 14.63 -8.70 19.83
N ILE A 124 15.21 -7.97 18.86
CA ILE A 124 16.66 -7.65 18.86
C ILE A 124 16.97 -6.27 19.49
N THR A 125 15.95 -5.44 19.74
CA THR A 125 16.12 -4.07 20.29
C THR A 125 15.61 -3.92 21.71
N LEU A 126 14.71 -4.79 22.13
CA LEU A 126 14.03 -4.75 23.43
C LEU A 126 14.33 -6.02 24.24
N LYS A 127 14.19 -5.90 25.57
CA LYS A 127 14.37 -7.01 26.50
C LYS A 127 13.03 -7.41 27.13
N PRO A 128 12.86 -8.68 27.52
CA PRO A 128 11.75 -9.06 28.38
C PRO A 128 11.72 -8.18 29.63
N GLY A 129 10.53 -7.66 29.99
CA GLY A 129 10.36 -6.72 31.12
C GLY A 129 10.55 -5.25 30.75
N ASP A 130 10.87 -4.89 29.51
CA ASP A 130 10.85 -3.47 29.08
C ASP A 130 9.44 -2.89 29.25
N GLY A 131 9.38 -1.67 29.79
CA GLY A 131 8.11 -1.02 30.11
C GLY A 131 7.30 -0.65 28.87
N PHE A 132 5.97 -0.57 29.06
CA PHE A 132 4.98 -0.29 28.02
C PHE A 132 5.37 0.84 27.05
N LEU A 133 5.81 1.98 27.59
CA LEU A 133 6.20 3.15 26.78
C LEU A 133 7.39 2.86 25.86
N ARG A 134 8.39 2.13 26.37
CA ARG A 134 9.59 1.77 25.59
C ARG A 134 9.25 0.85 24.43
N VAL A 135 8.44 -0.17 24.68
CA VAL A 135 7.95 -1.09 23.65
C VAL A 135 7.12 -0.33 22.60
N THR A 136 6.18 0.50 23.06
CA THR A 136 5.34 1.32 22.17
C THR A 136 6.19 2.21 21.26
N GLN A 137 7.18 2.92 21.79
CA GLN A 137 8.05 3.79 20.99
C GLN A 137 8.73 3.04 19.83
N VAL A 138 9.31 1.91 20.09
CA VAL A 138 10.02 1.11 19.07
C VAL A 138 9.03 0.57 18.03
N VAL A 139 7.97 -0.06 18.50
CA VAL A 139 7.01 -0.77 17.64
C VAL A 139 6.14 0.19 16.83
N VAL A 140 5.66 1.29 17.42
CA VAL A 140 4.92 2.34 16.68
C VAL A 140 5.79 2.93 15.58
N THR A 141 7.06 3.25 15.89
CA THR A 141 7.96 3.81 14.88
C THR A 141 8.15 2.84 13.72
N ALA A 142 8.41 1.57 14.00
CA ALA A 142 8.53 0.53 12.97
C ALA A 142 7.23 0.36 12.17
N GLY A 143 6.08 0.40 12.83
CA GLY A 143 4.77 0.32 12.20
C GLY A 143 4.48 1.50 11.27
N ILE A 144 4.74 2.72 11.70
CA ILE A 144 4.56 3.92 10.86
C ILE A 144 5.49 3.86 9.63
N LEU A 145 6.76 3.50 9.82
CA LEU A 145 7.70 3.34 8.70
C LEU A 145 7.20 2.29 7.69
N SER A 146 6.65 1.18 8.16
CA SER A 146 6.17 0.08 7.31
C SER A 146 4.92 0.43 6.51
N TYR A 147 3.98 1.18 7.09
CA TYR A 147 2.66 1.39 6.50
C TYR A 147 2.46 2.76 5.83
N SER A 148 3.26 3.78 6.17
CA SER A 148 3.02 5.16 5.67
C SER A 148 3.92 5.53 4.50
N PHE A 149 5.23 5.40 4.64
CA PHE A 149 6.17 6.10 3.75
C PHE A 149 6.31 5.50 2.35
N ALA A 150 6.14 4.19 2.17
CA ALA A 150 6.17 3.57 0.85
C ALA A 150 5.07 4.11 -0.08
N GLN A 151 3.90 4.40 0.49
CA GLN A 151 2.76 4.95 -0.26
C GLN A 151 3.02 6.39 -0.72
N LEU A 152 3.69 7.21 0.09
CA LEU A 152 4.05 8.58 -0.29
C LEU A 152 4.96 8.60 -1.51
N HIS A 153 5.97 7.74 -1.54
CA HIS A 153 6.91 7.66 -2.67
C HIS A 153 6.17 7.33 -3.97
N THR A 154 5.33 6.31 -3.92
CA THR A 154 4.48 5.91 -5.05
C THR A 154 3.52 7.03 -5.46
N GLY A 155 2.88 7.69 -4.50
CA GLY A 155 1.96 8.79 -4.75
C GLY A 155 2.62 9.96 -5.48
N ILE A 156 3.84 10.35 -5.10
CA ILE A 156 4.61 11.42 -5.75
C ILE A 156 4.92 11.06 -7.21
N TRP A 157 5.43 9.86 -7.46
CA TRP A 157 5.82 9.43 -8.80
C TRP A 157 4.63 9.25 -9.74
N PHE A 158 3.50 8.80 -9.24
CA PHE A 158 2.31 8.51 -10.05
C PHE A 158 1.21 9.57 -9.90
N ASN A 159 1.58 10.76 -9.42
CA ASN A 159 0.69 11.93 -9.34
C ASN A 159 -0.64 11.63 -8.63
N ALA A 160 -0.57 10.90 -7.51
CA ALA A 160 -1.75 10.65 -6.69
C ALA A 160 -2.29 11.96 -6.09
N LYS A 161 -3.60 12.03 -5.86
CA LYS A 161 -4.19 13.18 -5.17
C LYS A 161 -3.53 13.41 -3.83
N PRO A 162 -3.22 14.68 -3.43
CA PRO A 162 -2.65 14.99 -2.12
C PRO A 162 -3.50 14.42 -0.97
N ARG A 163 -4.82 14.44 -1.11
CA ARG A 163 -5.73 13.84 -0.14
C ARG A 163 -5.51 12.33 0.03
N ALA A 164 -5.36 11.59 -1.06
CA ALA A 164 -5.09 10.15 -1.01
C ALA A 164 -3.78 9.83 -0.28
N MET A 165 -2.74 10.64 -0.52
CA MET A 165 -1.47 10.51 0.18
C MET A 165 -1.61 10.80 1.68
N ILE A 166 -2.36 11.84 2.07
CA ILE A 166 -2.63 12.16 3.47
C ILE A 166 -3.41 11.02 4.14
N MET A 167 -4.45 10.49 3.49
CA MET A 167 -5.22 9.38 4.05
C MET A 167 -4.38 8.11 4.21
N ALA A 168 -3.49 7.81 3.26
CA ALA A 168 -2.55 6.70 3.39
C ALA A 168 -1.59 6.86 4.59
N VAL A 169 -1.14 8.08 4.86
CA VAL A 169 -0.33 8.37 6.06
C VAL A 169 -1.15 8.17 7.34
N ILE A 170 -2.38 8.65 7.38
CA ILE A 170 -3.28 8.48 8.54
C ILE A 170 -3.49 6.98 8.80
N ASP A 171 -3.81 6.20 7.78
CA ASP A 171 -3.96 4.75 7.92
C ASP A 171 -2.69 4.07 8.43
N GLY A 172 -1.53 4.51 7.94
CA GLY A 172 -0.26 3.99 8.40
C GLY A 172 0.06 4.35 9.84
N VAL A 173 -0.26 5.58 10.28
CA VAL A 173 -0.10 6.00 11.68
C VAL A 173 -1.02 5.20 12.60
N VAL A 174 -2.30 5.05 12.24
CA VAL A 174 -3.26 4.25 13.02
C VAL A 174 -2.80 2.80 13.11
N SER A 175 -2.35 2.21 11.99
CA SER A 175 -1.80 0.85 11.96
C SER A 175 -0.58 0.72 12.89
N GLY A 176 0.35 1.67 12.83
CA GLY A 176 1.52 1.68 13.71
C GLY A 176 1.16 1.77 15.19
N VAL A 177 0.19 2.63 15.55
CA VAL A 177 -0.31 2.78 16.92
C VAL A 177 -0.99 1.49 17.39
N LEU A 178 -1.85 0.89 16.56
CA LEU A 178 -2.50 -0.39 16.89
C LEU A 178 -1.48 -1.48 17.21
N ILE A 179 -0.50 -1.69 16.32
CA ILE A 179 0.55 -2.67 16.54
C ILE A 179 1.34 -2.35 17.82
N GLY A 180 1.73 -1.09 18.01
CA GLY A 180 2.51 -0.67 19.16
C GLY A 180 1.82 -0.92 20.50
N VAL A 181 0.53 -0.59 20.59
CA VAL A 181 -0.28 -0.83 21.79
C VAL A 181 -0.45 -2.33 22.06
N ILE A 182 -0.74 -3.12 21.02
CA ILE A 182 -0.93 -4.57 21.15
C ILE A 182 0.39 -5.22 21.64
N PHE A 183 1.52 -4.90 21.01
CA PHE A 183 2.81 -5.43 21.42
C PHE A 183 3.16 -5.02 22.85
N ALA A 184 2.96 -3.75 23.22
CA ALA A 184 3.26 -3.26 24.55
C ALA A 184 2.38 -3.91 25.62
N ALA A 185 1.10 -4.13 25.34
CA ALA A 185 0.17 -4.79 26.26
C ALA A 185 0.46 -6.29 26.44
N MET A 186 1.08 -6.92 25.46
CA MET A 186 1.37 -8.36 25.44
C MET A 186 2.87 -8.64 25.48
N TRP A 187 3.70 -7.67 25.90
CA TRP A 187 5.14 -7.81 25.94
C TRP A 187 5.58 -8.80 27.02
N PRO A 188 6.50 -9.76 26.72
CA PRO A 188 6.94 -10.76 27.68
C PRO A 188 7.60 -10.14 28.91
N GLY A 189 7.21 -10.59 30.11
CA GLY A 189 7.80 -10.19 31.39
C GLY A 189 7.32 -8.84 31.94
N GLY A 190 6.21 -8.30 31.37
CA GLY A 190 5.47 -7.15 31.91
C GLY A 190 4.38 -7.56 32.88
#